data_37087c3e913d3566d0ed0a8fc0d0ccf4
#
_entry.id   37087c3e913d3566d0ed0a8fc0d0ccf4
#
_cell.length_a   1.000
_cell.length_b   1.000
_cell.length_c   1.000
_cell.angle_alpha   90.00
_cell.angle_beta   90.00
_cell.angle_gamma   90.00
#
_symmetry.space_group_name_H-M   'P 1'
#
loop_
_entity.id
_entity.type
_entity.pdbx_description
1 polymer ?
#
loop_
_entity_poly.entity_id
_entity_poly.type
_entity_poly.pdbx_seq_one_letter_code
_entity_poly.pdbx_strand_id
1 'polypeptide(L)'
;MSTKERRFIMKSKILFALCISFSLIFNGCSMPTVYLAPSGQQIANQHQILGIVPPSITIKKGRKKNPKELLKQQVKIGEEFQEEIYEYLLRRKSRGQMVIDVQNIDSTNIFLSKNQINLSETTTDVLCELLNVDAVIYSEFVVPKPQSFFTSLLSIMIFDSYSPDTEINMSLSIKDCDEKTLIWKYDDEESEGIIFSSQKSIILRLLRNATREMPYFKDN
;
A
#
# COMPACT_ATOMS: atom_id res chain seq x y z
N MET A 1 -32.46 49.23 24.22
CA MET A 1 -32.32 47.91 23.53
C MET A 1 -33.11 46.88 24.32
N SER A 2 -34.20 46.38 23.72
CA SER A 2 -35.14 45.48 24.39
C SER A 2 -34.53 44.13 24.67
N THR A 3 -34.91 43.49 25.77
CA THR A 3 -34.51 42.12 26.14
C THR A 3 -34.78 41.08 25.05
N LYS A 4 -35.77 41.32 24.19
CA LYS A 4 -36.09 40.48 23.01
C LYS A 4 -35.04 40.60 21.92
N GLU A 5 -34.46 41.78 21.64
CA GLU A 5 -33.39 41.98 20.65
C GLU A 5 -32.10 41.32 21.08
N ARG A 6 -31.73 41.38 22.35
CA ARG A 6 -30.55 40.67 22.87
C ARG A 6 -30.64 39.15 22.72
N ARG A 7 -31.79 38.57 22.98
CA ARG A 7 -32.00 37.12 22.79
C ARG A 7 -31.95 36.68 21.34
N PHE A 8 -32.42 37.51 20.41
CA PHE A 8 -32.36 37.23 18.99
C PHE A 8 -30.94 37.26 18.44
N ILE A 9 -30.18 38.29 18.82
CA ILE A 9 -28.73 38.42 18.42
C ILE A 9 -27.89 37.30 19.01
N MET A 10 -28.16 36.86 20.25
CA MET A 10 -27.44 35.76 20.90
C MET A 10 -27.75 34.43 20.22
N LYS A 11 -29.00 34.15 19.85
CA LYS A 11 -29.37 32.92 19.11
C LYS A 11 -28.72 32.90 17.70
N SER A 12 -28.66 34.02 17.00
CA SER A 12 -28.01 34.15 15.69
C SER A 12 -26.51 33.87 15.77
N LYS A 13 -25.84 34.40 16.79
CA LYS A 13 -24.40 34.16 17.00
C LYS A 13 -24.08 32.69 17.35
N ILE A 14 -24.95 32.03 18.14
CA ILE A 14 -24.81 30.62 18.49
C ILE A 14 -25.03 29.74 17.25
N LEU A 15 -26.05 30.06 16.43
CA LEU A 15 -26.31 29.34 15.18
C LEU A 15 -25.14 29.47 14.19
N PHE A 16 -24.57 30.67 14.07
CA PHE A 16 -23.43 30.93 13.20
C PHE A 16 -22.15 30.21 13.68
N ALA A 17 -21.90 30.18 15.00
CA ALA A 17 -20.81 29.42 15.59
C ALA A 17 -20.99 27.90 15.38
N LEU A 18 -22.22 27.39 15.46
CA LEU A 18 -22.52 25.97 15.20
C LEU A 18 -22.30 25.58 13.74
N CYS A 19 -22.66 26.46 12.79
CA CYS A 19 -22.41 26.24 11.37
C CYS A 19 -20.92 26.23 11.02
N ILE A 20 -20.12 27.10 11.66
CA ILE A 20 -18.66 27.14 11.47
C ILE A 20 -18.00 25.89 12.05
N SER A 21 -18.44 25.42 13.22
CA SER A 21 -17.89 24.18 13.81
C SER A 21 -18.25 22.90 13.00
N PHE A 22 -19.40 22.90 12.32
CA PHE A 22 -19.80 21.78 11.46
C PHE A 22 -19.01 21.72 10.15
N SER A 23 -18.59 22.87 9.60
CA SER A 23 -17.78 22.91 8.37
C SER A 23 -16.32 22.48 8.57
N LEU A 24 -15.82 22.40 9.82
CA LEU A 24 -14.45 21.94 10.12
C LEU A 24 -14.31 20.42 10.23
N ILE A 25 -15.40 19.66 10.14
CA ILE A 25 -15.40 18.19 10.29
C ILE A 25 -15.18 17.47 8.95
N PHE A 26 -15.25 18.17 7.80
CA PHE A 26 -14.91 17.61 6.50
C PHE A 26 -13.39 17.62 6.27
N ASN A 27 -12.65 16.92 7.14
CA ASN A 27 -11.29 16.53 6.80
C ASN A 27 -11.42 15.45 5.72
N GLY A 28 -11.01 15.78 4.48
CA GLY A 28 -11.06 14.88 3.35
C GLY A 28 -10.23 13.63 3.63
N CYS A 29 -10.87 12.50 3.84
CA CYS A 29 -10.22 11.22 3.64
C CYS A 29 -9.78 11.16 2.19
N SER A 30 -8.49 10.96 1.94
CA SER A 30 -7.98 10.60 0.63
C SER A 30 -8.68 9.28 0.22
N MET A 31 -9.44 9.32 -0.88
CA MET A 31 -10.05 8.10 -1.40
C MET A 31 -9.00 7.36 -2.25
N PRO A 32 -8.90 6.03 -2.13
CA PRO A 32 -8.03 5.25 -2.99
C PRO A 32 -8.46 5.38 -4.45
N THR A 33 -7.50 5.34 -5.35
CA THR A 33 -7.74 5.30 -6.79
C THR A 33 -7.66 3.86 -7.27
N VAL A 34 -8.72 3.39 -7.92
CA VAL A 34 -8.80 2.01 -8.44
C VAL A 34 -8.99 2.06 -9.95
N TYR A 35 -8.20 1.28 -10.65
CA TYR A 35 -8.35 1.01 -12.08
C TYR A 35 -8.51 -0.49 -12.31
N LEU A 36 -9.55 -0.86 -13.03
CA LEU A 36 -9.75 -2.19 -13.59
C LEU A 36 -9.94 -2.05 -15.10
N ALA A 37 -9.14 -2.74 -15.89
CA ALA A 37 -9.30 -2.76 -17.34
C ALA A 37 -10.69 -3.29 -17.74
N PRO A 38 -11.29 -2.85 -18.86
CA PRO A 38 -12.64 -3.31 -19.26
C PRO A 38 -12.77 -4.85 -19.36
N SER A 39 -11.70 -5.54 -19.80
CA SER A 39 -11.60 -7.02 -19.82
C SER A 39 -10.88 -7.59 -18.58
N GLY A 40 -10.46 -6.76 -17.64
CA GLY A 40 -9.55 -7.13 -16.56
C GLY A 40 -10.07 -8.27 -15.70
N GLN A 41 -11.37 -8.25 -15.36
CA GLN A 41 -11.97 -9.35 -14.59
C GLN A 41 -12.03 -10.65 -15.39
N GLN A 42 -12.34 -10.57 -16.69
CA GLN A 42 -12.40 -11.75 -17.55
C GLN A 42 -11.01 -12.39 -17.71
N ILE A 43 -9.98 -11.58 -17.91
CA ILE A 43 -8.59 -12.02 -18.00
C ILE A 43 -8.16 -12.65 -16.68
N ALA A 44 -8.38 -11.94 -15.55
CA ALA A 44 -8.03 -12.42 -14.21
C ALA A 44 -8.67 -13.78 -13.86
N ASN A 45 -9.87 -14.06 -14.35
CA ASN A 45 -10.55 -15.34 -14.14
C ASN A 45 -9.88 -16.54 -14.85
N GLN A 46 -8.98 -16.29 -15.79
CA GLN A 46 -8.22 -17.31 -16.51
C GLN A 46 -6.90 -17.63 -15.82
N HIS A 47 -6.42 -16.76 -14.95
CA HIS A 47 -5.17 -16.94 -14.24
C HIS A 47 -5.26 -18.03 -13.18
N GLN A 48 -4.18 -18.78 -13.02
CA GLN A 48 -4.01 -19.81 -12.00
C GLN A 48 -2.93 -19.45 -10.99
N ILE A 49 -1.84 -18.82 -11.43
CA ILE A 49 -0.68 -18.50 -10.58
C ILE A 49 -0.30 -17.03 -10.70
N LEU A 50 -0.21 -16.36 -9.55
CA LEU A 50 0.24 -14.97 -9.40
C LEU A 50 1.68 -14.93 -8.87
N GLY A 51 2.59 -14.28 -9.59
CA GLY A 51 3.93 -13.97 -9.12
C GLY A 51 3.97 -12.65 -8.36
N ILE A 52 4.73 -12.58 -7.26
CA ILE A 52 4.97 -11.36 -6.50
C ILE A 52 6.45 -11.00 -6.65
N VAL A 53 6.76 -9.93 -7.35
CA VAL A 53 8.13 -9.42 -7.43
C VAL A 53 8.46 -8.52 -6.23
N PRO A 54 9.74 -8.38 -5.84
CA PRO A 54 10.14 -7.46 -4.78
C PRO A 54 9.63 -6.05 -5.01
N PRO A 55 9.00 -5.42 -4.00
CA PRO A 55 8.52 -4.04 -4.09
C PRO A 55 9.60 -3.02 -4.38
N SER A 56 9.26 -2.01 -5.17
CA SER A 56 10.06 -0.80 -5.31
C SER A 56 9.85 0.10 -4.09
N ILE A 57 10.92 0.45 -3.41
CA ILE A 57 10.85 1.29 -2.20
C ILE A 57 11.48 2.65 -2.46
N THR A 58 10.70 3.71 -2.29
CA THR A 58 11.17 5.09 -2.26
C THR A 58 11.12 5.61 -0.83
N ILE A 59 12.27 6.03 -0.31
CA ILE A 59 12.35 6.66 1.02
C ILE A 59 12.27 8.17 0.86
N LYS A 60 11.27 8.83 1.47
CA LYS A 60 11.14 10.32 1.47
C LYS A 60 12.43 10.95 1.98
N LYS A 61 12.95 11.96 1.25
CA LYS A 61 14.29 12.52 1.47
C LYS A 61 14.47 13.10 2.87
N GLY A 62 15.56 12.72 3.51
CA GLY A 62 16.09 13.37 4.70
C GLY A 62 17.58 13.74 4.52
N ARG A 63 18.25 14.30 5.56
CA ARG A 63 19.66 14.71 5.50
C ARG A 63 20.54 13.66 4.84
N LYS A 64 21.57 14.11 4.10
CA LYS A 64 22.51 13.31 3.26
C LYS A 64 22.88 11.97 3.90
N LYS A 65 22.36 10.86 3.37
CA LYS A 65 22.84 9.52 3.63
C LYS A 65 23.73 9.06 2.49
N ASN A 66 24.65 8.12 2.78
CA ASN A 66 25.45 7.46 1.76
C ASN A 66 24.51 6.70 0.79
N PRO A 67 24.60 6.92 -0.55
CA PRO A 67 23.72 6.26 -1.51
C PRO A 67 23.73 4.72 -1.42
N LYS A 68 24.88 4.12 -1.11
CA LYS A 68 24.99 2.66 -0.95
C LYS A 68 24.22 2.13 0.27
N GLU A 69 24.20 2.91 1.35
CA GLU A 69 23.47 2.54 2.56
C GLU A 69 21.96 2.70 2.36
N LEU A 70 21.55 3.76 1.63
CA LEU A 70 20.16 3.98 1.26
C LEU A 70 19.63 2.82 0.42
N LEU A 71 20.38 2.40 -0.61
CA LEU A 71 20.01 1.28 -1.47
C LEU A 71 19.86 -0.02 -0.67
N LYS A 72 20.80 -0.34 0.23
CA LYS A 72 20.69 -1.52 1.10
C LYS A 72 19.42 -1.49 1.96
N GLN A 73 19.05 -0.31 2.47
CA GLN A 73 17.83 -0.14 3.26
C GLN A 73 16.59 -0.34 2.40
N GLN A 74 16.54 0.21 1.19
CA GLN A 74 15.43 0.02 0.26
C GLN A 74 15.22 -1.45 -0.09
N VAL A 75 16.30 -2.17 -0.41
CA VAL A 75 16.23 -3.62 -0.70
C VAL A 75 15.67 -4.38 0.49
N LYS A 76 16.22 -4.17 1.68
CA LYS A 76 15.74 -4.85 2.88
C LYS A 76 14.26 -4.58 3.18
N ILE A 77 13.81 -3.32 3.07
CA ILE A 77 12.40 -2.97 3.24
C ILE A 77 11.55 -3.66 2.17
N GLY A 78 12.04 -3.70 0.93
CA GLY A 78 11.35 -4.37 -0.17
C GLY A 78 11.13 -5.86 0.11
N GLU A 79 12.15 -6.56 0.60
CA GLU A 79 12.04 -7.96 0.99
C GLU A 79 11.02 -8.17 2.13
N GLU A 80 11.08 -7.36 3.18
CA GLU A 80 10.13 -7.40 4.30
C GLU A 80 8.68 -7.13 3.83
N PHE A 81 8.48 -6.18 2.92
CA PHE A 81 7.14 -5.87 2.37
C PHE A 81 6.63 -6.95 1.41
N GLN A 82 7.51 -7.57 0.63
CA GLN A 82 7.16 -8.72 -0.20
C GLN A 82 6.65 -9.88 0.65
N GLU A 83 7.33 -10.16 1.76
CA GLU A 83 6.91 -11.20 2.72
C GLU A 83 5.54 -10.88 3.33
N GLU A 84 5.30 -9.64 3.76
CA GLU A 84 3.99 -9.24 4.30
C GLU A 84 2.86 -9.35 3.27
N ILE A 85 3.10 -8.98 2.02
CA ILE A 85 2.14 -9.15 0.92
C ILE A 85 1.85 -10.64 0.72
N TYR A 86 2.89 -11.45 0.60
CA TYR A 86 2.78 -12.89 0.39
C TYR A 86 2.00 -13.58 1.51
N GLU A 87 2.41 -13.37 2.78
CA GLU A 87 1.70 -13.92 3.92
C GLU A 87 0.23 -13.47 3.99
N TYR A 88 -0.04 -12.19 3.67
CA TYR A 88 -1.39 -11.68 3.66
C TYR A 88 -2.25 -12.41 2.61
N LEU A 89 -1.76 -12.54 1.38
CA LEU A 89 -2.47 -13.26 0.30
C LEU A 89 -2.67 -14.73 0.64
N LEU A 90 -1.67 -15.41 1.18
CA LEU A 90 -1.80 -16.81 1.63
C LEU A 90 -2.87 -16.97 2.73
N ARG A 91 -2.93 -16.06 3.70
CA ARG A 91 -4.00 -16.08 4.73
C ARG A 91 -5.39 -15.90 4.12
N ARG A 92 -5.52 -15.07 3.09
CA ARG A 92 -6.80 -14.88 2.38
C ARG A 92 -7.15 -16.12 1.55
N LYS A 93 -6.17 -16.72 0.87
CA LYS A 93 -6.33 -17.98 0.13
C LYS A 93 -6.76 -19.12 1.06
N SER A 94 -6.09 -19.30 2.21
CA SER A 94 -6.42 -20.36 3.18
C SER A 94 -7.84 -20.26 3.75
N ARG A 95 -8.42 -19.06 3.73
CA ARG A 95 -9.82 -18.80 4.14
C ARG A 95 -10.82 -18.97 2.98
N GLY A 96 -10.36 -19.37 1.80
CA GLY A 96 -11.20 -19.51 0.60
C GLY A 96 -11.69 -18.20 0.00
N GLN A 97 -11.07 -17.07 0.36
CA GLN A 97 -11.44 -15.73 -0.08
C GLN A 97 -10.72 -15.29 -1.36
N MET A 98 -9.71 -16.01 -1.78
CA MET A 98 -8.92 -15.76 -2.98
C MET A 98 -8.92 -16.99 -3.87
N VAL A 99 -9.10 -16.81 -5.19
CA VAL A 99 -9.26 -17.91 -6.15
C VAL A 99 -7.94 -18.34 -6.79
N ILE A 100 -6.99 -17.44 -6.96
CA ILE A 100 -5.71 -17.71 -7.61
C ILE A 100 -4.68 -18.28 -6.62
N ASP A 101 -3.71 -19.05 -7.11
CA ASP A 101 -2.54 -19.46 -6.33
C ASP A 101 -1.45 -18.37 -6.37
N VAL A 102 -0.61 -18.34 -5.35
CA VAL A 102 0.51 -17.40 -5.26
C VAL A 102 1.81 -18.18 -5.29
N GLN A 103 2.68 -17.81 -6.22
CA GLN A 103 4.01 -18.41 -6.31
C GLN A 103 4.81 -18.12 -5.03
N ASN A 104 5.57 -19.11 -4.57
CA ASN A 104 6.46 -18.94 -3.42
C ASN A 104 7.52 -17.87 -3.70
N ILE A 105 7.64 -16.87 -2.81
CA ILE A 105 8.54 -15.73 -3.00
C ILE A 105 10.02 -16.10 -2.98
N ASP A 106 10.41 -17.16 -2.25
CA ASP A 106 11.79 -17.64 -2.29
C ASP A 106 12.15 -18.15 -3.68
N SER A 107 11.22 -18.87 -4.34
CA SER A 107 11.39 -19.30 -5.72
C SER A 107 11.51 -18.12 -6.66
N THR A 108 10.62 -17.13 -6.54
CA THR A 108 10.68 -15.87 -7.30
C THR A 108 12.05 -15.21 -7.13
N ASN A 109 12.50 -14.99 -5.90
CA ASN A 109 13.73 -14.28 -5.60
C ASN A 109 15.00 -15.06 -6.04
N ILE A 110 14.98 -16.39 -5.95
CA ILE A 110 16.02 -17.26 -6.49
C ILE A 110 16.12 -17.13 -8.01
N PHE A 111 15.00 -17.17 -8.73
CA PHE A 111 14.98 -17.00 -10.19
C PHE A 111 15.50 -15.62 -10.61
N LEU A 112 15.03 -14.55 -9.94
CA LEU A 112 15.49 -13.20 -10.22
C LEU A 112 17.00 -13.05 -9.99
N SER A 113 17.51 -13.56 -8.88
CA SER A 113 18.94 -13.45 -8.54
C SER A 113 19.83 -14.28 -9.46
N LYS A 114 19.46 -15.52 -9.78
CA LYS A 114 20.21 -16.39 -10.69
C LYS A 114 20.35 -15.80 -12.08
N ASN A 115 19.34 -15.11 -12.56
CA ASN A 115 19.33 -14.49 -13.88
C ASN A 115 19.76 -13.03 -13.84
N GLN A 116 20.22 -12.52 -12.71
CA GLN A 116 20.68 -11.13 -12.51
C GLN A 116 19.66 -10.10 -13.01
N ILE A 117 18.38 -10.35 -12.75
CA ILE A 117 17.27 -9.52 -13.22
C ILE A 117 17.27 -8.18 -12.51
N ASN A 118 17.31 -7.11 -13.28
CA ASN A 118 17.03 -5.75 -12.82
C ASN A 118 15.56 -5.42 -13.11
N LEU A 119 14.72 -5.41 -12.08
CA LEU A 119 13.27 -5.19 -12.22
C LEU A 119 12.92 -3.84 -12.86
N SER A 120 13.77 -2.81 -12.75
CA SER A 120 13.54 -1.50 -13.35
C SER A 120 13.79 -1.47 -14.87
N GLU A 121 14.50 -2.46 -15.41
CA GLU A 121 14.90 -2.54 -16.82
C GLU A 121 14.28 -3.75 -17.52
N THR A 122 13.65 -4.66 -16.77
CA THR A 122 13.10 -5.91 -17.29
C THR A 122 11.61 -5.73 -17.60
N THR A 123 11.22 -6.14 -18.80
CA THR A 123 9.83 -6.09 -19.23
C THR A 123 8.99 -7.19 -18.59
N THR A 124 7.67 -7.01 -18.53
CA THR A 124 6.75 -7.97 -17.90
C THR A 124 6.80 -9.34 -18.57
N ASP A 125 6.90 -9.40 -19.89
CA ASP A 125 6.98 -10.64 -20.66
C ASP A 125 8.20 -11.51 -20.26
N VAL A 126 9.36 -10.89 -20.12
CA VAL A 126 10.58 -11.57 -19.66
C VAL A 126 10.39 -12.11 -18.24
N LEU A 127 9.76 -11.35 -17.36
CA LEU A 127 9.47 -11.79 -15.99
C LEU A 127 8.47 -12.95 -15.95
N CYS A 128 7.41 -12.88 -16.75
CA CYS A 128 6.40 -13.91 -16.85
C CYS A 128 6.99 -15.25 -17.34
N GLU A 129 7.79 -15.20 -18.39
CA GLU A 129 8.48 -16.38 -18.90
C GLU A 129 9.44 -16.98 -17.86
N LEU A 130 10.26 -16.13 -17.22
CA LEU A 130 11.22 -16.55 -16.23
C LEU A 130 10.57 -17.18 -15.00
N LEU A 131 9.47 -16.58 -14.51
CA LEU A 131 8.78 -17.02 -13.30
C LEU A 131 7.76 -18.12 -13.57
N ASN A 132 7.36 -18.32 -14.83
CA ASN A 132 6.31 -19.27 -15.26
C ASN A 132 5.00 -19.03 -14.48
N VAL A 133 4.47 -17.82 -14.56
CA VAL A 133 3.23 -17.38 -13.90
C VAL A 133 2.28 -16.74 -14.91
N ASP A 134 0.98 -16.68 -14.59
CA ASP A 134 -0.03 -16.10 -15.48
C ASP A 134 -0.16 -14.57 -15.32
N ALA A 135 0.22 -14.07 -14.16
CA ALA A 135 0.24 -12.64 -13.88
C ALA A 135 1.33 -12.28 -12.87
N VAL A 136 1.78 -11.03 -12.92
CA VAL A 136 2.75 -10.48 -11.97
C VAL A 136 2.16 -9.30 -11.24
N ILE A 137 2.26 -9.31 -9.89
CA ILE A 137 1.95 -8.15 -9.06
C ILE A 137 3.23 -7.34 -8.82
N TYR A 138 3.14 -6.07 -9.16
CA TYR A 138 4.13 -5.04 -8.85
C TYR A 138 3.63 -4.19 -7.71
N SER A 139 4.54 -3.85 -6.81
CA SER A 139 4.24 -3.00 -5.67
C SER A 139 5.26 -1.89 -5.55
N GLU A 140 4.79 -0.69 -5.31
CA GLU A 140 5.61 0.49 -5.07
C GLU A 140 5.19 1.11 -3.74
N PHE A 141 6.17 1.44 -2.91
CA PHE A 141 5.92 2.11 -1.64
C PHE A 141 6.78 3.36 -1.51
N VAL A 142 6.13 4.46 -1.15
CA VAL A 142 6.83 5.65 -0.68
C VAL A 142 6.71 5.70 0.84
N VAL A 143 7.84 5.51 1.52
CA VAL A 143 7.88 5.43 2.97
C VAL A 143 8.55 6.66 3.59
N PRO A 144 8.15 7.07 4.80
CA PRO A 144 8.78 8.18 5.49
C PRO A 144 10.22 7.84 5.82
N LYS A 145 11.00 8.87 6.09
CA LYS A 145 12.40 8.72 6.46
C LYS A 145 12.56 7.91 7.74
N PRO A 146 13.38 6.86 7.73
CA PRO A 146 13.65 6.09 8.93
C PRO A 146 14.57 6.87 9.90
N GLN A 147 14.02 7.71 10.76
CA GLN A 147 14.80 8.30 11.85
C GLN A 147 14.98 7.35 13.03
N SER A 148 14.11 6.37 13.16
CA SER A 148 14.14 5.36 14.22
C SER A 148 13.56 4.01 13.79
N PHE A 149 13.22 3.86 12.52
CA PHE A 149 12.41 2.77 12.00
C PHE A 149 13.09 1.40 12.08
N PHE A 150 14.41 1.34 11.88
CA PHE A 150 15.18 0.10 11.84
C PHE A 150 16.05 -0.19 13.07
N THR A 151 16.24 0.78 13.96
CA THR A 151 16.89 0.51 15.23
C THR A 151 15.95 -0.02 16.29
N SER A 152 14.66 -0.06 16.01
CA SER A 152 13.66 -0.31 17.04
C SER A 152 12.74 -1.51 16.84
N LEU A 153 13.13 -2.55 16.14
CA LEU A 153 12.55 -3.87 16.44
C LEU A 153 12.81 -4.27 17.92
N LEU A 154 13.82 -3.65 18.54
CA LEU A 154 14.14 -3.80 19.96
C LEU A 154 13.75 -2.59 20.84
N SER A 155 13.41 -1.43 20.26
CA SER A 155 13.17 -0.18 21.01
C SER A 155 11.77 0.42 20.85
N ILE A 156 10.80 -0.31 20.31
CA ILE A 156 9.40 0.13 20.18
C ILE A 156 8.73 0.45 21.55
N MET A 157 9.37 0.12 22.65
CA MET A 157 8.79 0.33 23.98
C MET A 157 9.11 1.68 24.65
N ILE A 158 9.97 2.56 24.09
CA ILE A 158 10.53 3.64 24.93
C ILE A 158 10.35 5.06 24.42
N PHE A 159 10.05 5.34 23.16
CA PHE A 159 9.99 6.74 22.68
C PHE A 159 8.73 7.07 21.91
N ASP A 160 7.88 7.77 22.61
CA ASP A 160 6.74 8.58 22.21
C ASP A 160 7.23 9.78 21.37
N SER A 161 7.72 9.52 20.15
CA SER A 161 8.12 10.58 19.22
C SER A 161 7.11 10.66 18.09
N TYR A 162 6.10 11.48 18.30
CA TYR A 162 5.20 11.96 17.25
C TYR A 162 6.02 12.58 16.13
N SER A 163 6.09 11.91 14.99
CA SER A 163 6.57 12.50 13.74
C SER A 163 5.35 12.73 12.84
N PRO A 164 5.08 13.95 12.43
CA PRO A 164 3.94 14.24 11.56
C PRO A 164 4.04 13.66 10.13
N ASP A 165 5.17 13.03 9.80
CA ASP A 165 5.46 12.48 8.47
C ASP A 165 5.41 10.93 8.46
N THR A 166 4.36 10.34 9.01
CA THR A 166 4.17 8.86 9.00
C THR A 166 3.32 8.34 7.85
N GLU A 167 3.18 9.11 6.79
CA GLU A 167 2.41 8.76 5.61
C GLU A 167 3.15 7.74 4.75
N ILE A 168 2.48 6.62 4.44
CA ILE A 168 2.93 5.60 3.49
C ILE A 168 1.98 5.63 2.29
N ASN A 169 2.56 5.84 1.09
CA ASN A 169 1.83 5.69 -0.15
C ASN A 169 2.12 4.31 -0.73
N MET A 170 1.09 3.62 -1.16
CA MET A 170 1.17 2.30 -1.79
C MET A 170 0.55 2.35 -3.18
N SER A 171 1.26 1.83 -4.16
CA SER A 171 0.73 1.50 -5.47
C SER A 171 0.88 0.01 -5.69
N LEU A 172 -0.22 -0.68 -6.00
CA LEU A 172 -0.22 -2.07 -6.43
C LEU A 172 -0.71 -2.13 -7.86
N SER A 173 -0.10 -2.96 -8.70
CA SER A 173 -0.57 -3.20 -10.06
C SER A 173 -0.40 -4.65 -10.45
N ILE A 174 -1.36 -5.18 -11.22
CA ILE A 174 -1.33 -6.52 -11.78
C ILE A 174 -1.22 -6.41 -13.28
N LYS A 175 -0.20 -7.05 -13.83
CA LYS A 175 -0.02 -7.18 -15.26
C LYS A 175 -0.21 -8.63 -15.67
N ASP A 176 -1.01 -8.80 -16.69
CA ASP A 176 -1.24 -10.07 -17.37
C ASP A 176 -0.01 -10.49 -18.18
N CYS A 177 0.28 -11.78 -18.19
CA CYS A 177 1.41 -12.35 -18.89
C CYS A 177 1.14 -12.64 -20.36
N ASP A 178 -0.07 -13.01 -20.73
CA ASP A 178 -0.42 -13.34 -22.13
C ASP A 178 -0.58 -12.08 -22.98
N GLU A 179 -1.43 -11.14 -22.55
CA GLU A 179 -1.66 -9.89 -23.26
C GLU A 179 -0.61 -8.81 -22.95
N LYS A 180 0.22 -9.01 -21.92
CA LYS A 180 1.27 -8.08 -21.44
C LYS A 180 0.71 -6.72 -21.05
N THR A 181 -0.54 -6.69 -20.60
CA THR A 181 -1.29 -5.48 -20.30
C THR A 181 -1.50 -5.30 -18.79
N LEU A 182 -1.70 -4.05 -18.39
CA LEU A 182 -2.14 -3.71 -17.05
C LEU A 182 -3.63 -4.05 -16.94
N ILE A 183 -3.98 -5.01 -16.07
CA ILE A 183 -5.37 -5.40 -15.86
C ILE A 183 -6.00 -4.75 -14.63
N TRP A 184 -5.19 -4.41 -13.61
CA TRP A 184 -5.67 -3.78 -12.39
C TRP A 184 -4.59 -2.90 -11.76
N LYS A 185 -5.00 -1.77 -11.16
CA LYS A 185 -4.14 -0.91 -10.37
C LYS A 185 -4.91 -0.32 -9.18
N TYR A 186 -4.22 -0.19 -8.06
CA TYR A 186 -4.73 0.40 -6.84
C TYR A 186 -3.67 1.34 -6.25
N ASP A 187 -4.04 2.60 -6.06
CA ASP A 187 -3.20 3.58 -5.39
C ASP A 187 -3.91 4.05 -4.11
N ASP A 188 -3.23 4.01 -3.00
CA ASP A 188 -3.75 4.44 -1.69
C ASP A 188 -2.66 5.09 -0.86
N GLU A 189 -3.10 5.98 0.01
CA GLU A 189 -2.25 6.74 0.90
C GLU A 189 -2.82 6.65 2.31
N GLU A 190 -2.04 6.10 3.22
CA GLU A 190 -2.42 5.99 4.61
C GLU A 190 -1.53 6.90 5.45
N SER A 191 -2.15 7.90 6.06
CA SER A 191 -1.52 8.77 7.04
C SER A 191 -2.03 8.42 8.44
N GLU A 192 -1.14 8.16 9.37
CA GLU A 192 -1.56 7.91 10.73
C GLU A 192 -1.49 9.16 11.60
N GLY A 193 -2.68 9.54 12.08
CA GLY A 193 -2.84 10.35 13.29
C GLY A 193 -2.92 9.52 14.58
N ILE A 194 -2.60 8.23 14.56
CA ILE A 194 -2.82 7.33 15.71
C ILE A 194 -1.50 6.85 16.29
N ILE A 195 -1.29 7.15 17.54
CA ILE A 195 -0.10 7.06 18.41
C ILE A 195 0.48 5.63 18.56
N PHE A 196 -0.13 4.57 17.98
CA PHE A 196 0.21 3.18 18.34
C PHE A 196 0.26 2.17 17.18
N SER A 197 0.28 2.57 15.93
CA SER A 197 0.32 1.56 14.86
C SER A 197 1.72 1.27 14.37
N SER A 198 2.06 -0.02 14.35
CA SER A 198 3.30 -0.49 13.71
C SER A 198 3.18 -0.36 12.18
N GLN A 199 4.31 -0.26 11.47
CA GLN A 199 4.34 -0.28 10.00
C GLN A 199 3.60 -1.48 9.42
N LYS A 200 3.76 -2.64 10.03
CA LYS A 200 3.04 -3.85 9.68
C LYS A 200 1.52 -3.62 9.69
N SER A 201 1.00 -2.90 10.68
CA SER A 201 -0.45 -2.62 10.78
C SER A 201 -0.92 -1.67 9.67
N ILE A 202 -0.10 -0.68 9.27
CA ILE A 202 -0.41 0.22 8.15
C ILE A 202 -0.44 -0.56 6.84
N ILE A 203 0.61 -1.35 6.56
CA ILE A 203 0.67 -2.19 5.36
C ILE A 203 -0.50 -3.16 5.31
N LEU A 204 -0.82 -3.84 6.41
CA LEU A 204 -1.96 -4.77 6.46
C LEU A 204 -3.30 -4.07 6.23
N ARG A 205 -3.43 -2.80 6.62
CA ARG A 205 -4.63 -1.99 6.36
C ARG A 205 -4.72 -1.62 4.89
N LEU A 206 -3.63 -1.11 4.30
CA LEU A 206 -3.53 -0.83 2.87
C LEU A 206 -3.85 -2.08 2.02
N LEU A 207 -3.25 -3.22 2.36
CA LEU A 207 -3.52 -4.50 1.68
C LEU A 207 -4.98 -4.95 1.85
N ARG A 208 -5.57 -4.73 3.02
CA ARG A 208 -6.98 -5.04 3.25
C ARG A 208 -7.90 -4.21 2.37
N ASN A 209 -7.61 -2.94 2.21
CA ASN A 209 -8.38 -2.06 1.33
C ASN A 209 -8.19 -2.47 -0.13
N ALA A 210 -6.94 -2.63 -0.58
CA ALA A 210 -6.62 -3.01 -1.95
C ALA A 210 -7.26 -4.33 -2.37
N THR A 211 -7.26 -5.35 -1.49
CA THR A 211 -7.78 -6.67 -1.83
C THR A 211 -9.30 -6.74 -1.94
N ARG A 212 -10.04 -5.73 -1.48
CA ARG A 212 -11.48 -5.62 -1.74
C ARG A 212 -11.79 -5.29 -3.21
N GLU A 213 -10.86 -4.62 -3.86
CA GLU A 213 -10.97 -4.14 -5.24
C GLU A 213 -10.17 -5.01 -6.23
N MET A 214 -9.42 -6.00 -5.70
CA MET A 214 -8.57 -6.86 -6.52
C MET A 214 -9.38 -7.96 -7.20
N PRO A 215 -9.20 -8.22 -8.52
CA PRO A 215 -10.06 -9.12 -9.30
C PRO A 215 -9.99 -10.61 -8.88
N TYR A 216 -9.05 -10.98 -8.02
CA TYR A 216 -8.89 -12.37 -7.55
C TYR A 216 -9.66 -12.70 -6.27
N PHE A 217 -10.31 -11.72 -5.66
CA PHE A 217 -11.05 -11.93 -4.44
C PHE A 217 -12.53 -12.16 -4.72
N LYS A 218 -13.13 -13.07 -3.95
CA LYS A 218 -14.58 -13.28 -4.01
C LYS A 218 -15.26 -12.08 -3.34
N ASP A 219 -16.28 -11.56 -3.99
CA ASP A 219 -17.17 -10.59 -3.37
C ASP A 219 -17.75 -11.20 -2.09
N ASN A 220 -17.64 -10.46 -0.99
CA ASN A 220 -18.23 -10.83 0.30
C ASN A 220 -19.68 -10.33 0.37
#